data_8ca3422bd803c277eff013ec3a97da89
#
_entry.id   8ca3422bd803c277eff013ec3a97da89
#
_cell.length_a   1.000
_cell.length_b   1.000
_cell.length_c   1.000
_cell.angle_alpha   90.00
_cell.angle_beta   90.00
_cell.angle_gamma   90.00
#
_symmetry.space_group_name_H-M   'P 1'
#
loop_
_entity.id
_entity.type
_entity.pdbx_description
1 polymer ?
#
loop_
_entity_poly.entity_id
_entity_poly.type
_entity_poly.pdbx_seq_one_letter_code
_entity_poly.pdbx_strand_id
1 'polypeptide(L)'
;MRRRRASCRYCRIVTDFDLKADCRHVRWDRPCAPHKARGKVCATCDEHAPVRHRVLVVKLAATGDVLRTTAFLPAIHAQWPQAKVTWLTRRSAAGLFDGNALVDEVLTTDDAVTAARLATEAFDVVLCPDADPEAAVLATMAKGRERRGYVRDARGAIVPLGPGAQRWLAMGLSDAQKKANAETYQALVADVLGLPRDGVREPILVPSRRDADEVRALAAALPGSGPLVGLNTGAGGRWAYKVWTREHQRTFLRLATDAGLRVLLLGGPEEAETHQDLLAGSGGRPVFDAGNHNSYGRFAAWIDHCAAVVTSDSLAVHVAAARKKPAIVLFGPTSAAEIELYGRGEKLVPAGLDCLCCYLPRCDRAPHCQALIQPADVLAAVQRQLARG
;
A
#
# COMPACT_ATOMS: atom_id res chain seq x y z
N MET A 1 -0.37 19.66 -50.33
CA MET A 1 0.40 18.45 -50.21
C MET A 1 -0.32 17.44 -49.29
N ARG A 2 -0.98 16.45 -49.85
CA ARG A 2 -1.66 15.40 -49.10
C ARG A 2 -0.63 14.36 -48.63
N ARG A 3 -0.38 14.25 -47.32
CA ARG A 3 0.47 13.20 -46.76
C ARG A 3 -0.23 11.84 -46.96
N ARG A 4 0.35 10.98 -47.79
CA ARG A 4 -0.05 9.57 -47.94
C ARG A 4 0.20 8.86 -46.61
N ARG A 5 -0.86 8.34 -45.98
CA ARG A 5 -0.74 7.38 -44.87
C ARG A 5 -0.07 6.13 -45.42
N ALA A 6 1.12 5.81 -44.93
CA ALA A 6 1.79 4.55 -45.21
C ALA A 6 0.92 3.41 -44.63
N SER A 7 0.28 2.64 -45.47
CA SER A 7 -0.46 1.45 -45.04
C SER A 7 0.54 0.35 -44.67
N CYS A 8 0.59 0.01 -43.39
CA CYS A 8 1.36 -1.13 -42.91
C CYS A 8 0.79 -2.41 -43.58
N ARG A 9 1.62 -3.11 -44.38
CA ARG A 9 1.21 -4.37 -45.07
C ARG A 9 0.85 -5.49 -44.09
N TYR A 10 1.33 -5.44 -42.84
CA TYR A 10 1.02 -6.40 -41.78
C TYR A 10 -0.36 -6.17 -41.12
N CYS A 11 -0.96 -5.00 -41.27
CA CYS A 11 -2.28 -4.72 -40.69
C CYS A 11 -3.47 -5.36 -41.48
N ARG A 12 -3.23 -5.96 -42.62
CA ARG A 12 -4.33 -6.55 -43.47
C ARG A 12 -4.69 -7.99 -43.14
N ILE A 13 -3.93 -8.69 -42.28
CA ILE A 13 -4.16 -10.12 -42.00
C ILE A 13 -5.21 -10.35 -40.91
N VAL A 14 -5.68 -9.29 -40.19
CA VAL A 14 -6.62 -9.39 -39.06
C VAL A 14 -8.03 -8.91 -39.46
N THR A 15 -8.31 -8.64 -40.72
CA THR A 15 -9.56 -7.99 -41.17
C THR A 15 -10.80 -8.92 -41.24
N ASP A 16 -10.65 -10.22 -41.05
CA ASP A 16 -11.80 -11.16 -41.01
C ASP A 16 -12.29 -11.47 -39.59
N PHE A 17 -11.65 -10.91 -38.55
CA PHE A 17 -12.12 -10.95 -37.19
C PHE A 17 -12.67 -9.58 -36.82
N ASP A 18 -13.96 -9.47 -36.53
CA ASP A 18 -14.60 -8.30 -35.93
C ASP A 18 -14.07 -8.07 -34.47
N LEU A 19 -12.74 -8.06 -34.32
CA LEU A 19 -12.09 -7.93 -33.02
C LEU A 19 -12.19 -6.48 -32.54
N LYS A 20 -12.85 -6.29 -31.41
CA LYS A 20 -12.86 -4.99 -30.70
C LYS A 20 -11.53 -4.82 -29.94
N ALA A 21 -10.49 -4.37 -30.66
CA ALA A 21 -9.12 -4.25 -30.15
C ALA A 21 -8.97 -3.26 -28.99
N ASP A 22 -9.94 -2.35 -28.82
CA ASP A 22 -10.05 -1.41 -27.71
C ASP A 22 -10.67 -2.03 -26.45
N CYS A 23 -11.08 -3.30 -26.48
CA CYS A 23 -11.74 -3.93 -25.35
C CYS A 23 -10.74 -4.30 -24.23
N ARG A 24 -11.05 -3.95 -22.99
CA ARG A 24 -10.29 -4.31 -21.77
C ARG A 24 -10.02 -5.81 -21.65
N HIS A 25 -10.94 -6.65 -22.11
CA HIS A 25 -10.86 -8.11 -21.99
C HIS A 25 -9.97 -8.76 -23.06
N VAL A 26 -9.55 -8.03 -24.10
CA VAL A 26 -8.72 -8.61 -25.17
C VAL A 26 -7.42 -9.15 -24.59
N ARG A 27 -7.13 -10.40 -24.98
CA ARG A 27 -5.83 -11.07 -24.80
C ARG A 27 -5.31 -11.40 -26.19
N TRP A 28 -4.10 -10.98 -26.48
CA TRP A 28 -3.52 -11.16 -27.82
C TRP A 28 -2.99 -12.58 -28.07
N ASP A 29 -2.79 -13.34 -26.99
CA ASP A 29 -2.24 -14.70 -26.97
C ASP A 29 -3.29 -15.80 -26.79
N ARG A 30 -4.53 -15.45 -26.44
CA ARG A 30 -5.61 -16.39 -26.12
C ARG A 30 -6.99 -15.74 -26.13
N PRO A 31 -8.08 -16.54 -26.20
CA PRO A 31 -9.43 -16.01 -26.05
C PRO A 31 -9.64 -15.31 -24.70
N CYS A 32 -10.40 -14.22 -24.71
CA CYS A 32 -10.74 -13.45 -23.49
C CYS A 32 -11.64 -14.23 -22.53
N ALA A 33 -11.75 -13.77 -21.28
CA ALA A 33 -12.58 -14.41 -20.26
C ALA A 33 -14.08 -14.50 -20.63
N PRO A 34 -14.74 -13.45 -21.16
CA PRO A 34 -16.12 -13.56 -21.64
C PRO A 34 -16.31 -14.65 -22.72
N HIS A 35 -15.35 -14.77 -23.63
CA HIS A 35 -15.39 -15.84 -24.64
C HIS A 35 -15.27 -17.23 -23.99
N LYS A 36 -14.28 -17.44 -23.13
CA LYS A 36 -14.03 -18.74 -22.48
C LYS A 36 -15.19 -19.18 -21.59
N ALA A 37 -15.76 -18.26 -20.82
CA ALA A 37 -16.80 -18.59 -19.85
C ALA A 37 -18.19 -18.71 -20.46
N ARG A 38 -18.49 -17.93 -21.51
CA ARG A 38 -19.86 -17.77 -22.05
C ARG A 38 -19.96 -17.80 -23.57
N GLY A 39 -18.89 -18.14 -24.29
CA GLY A 39 -18.86 -18.22 -25.74
C GLY A 39 -19.09 -16.89 -26.49
N LYS A 40 -18.86 -15.73 -25.79
CA LYS A 40 -19.08 -14.42 -26.42
C LYS A 40 -18.13 -14.19 -27.58
N VAL A 41 -18.67 -13.69 -28.71
CA VAL A 41 -17.88 -13.29 -29.88
C VAL A 41 -17.88 -11.77 -30.00
N CYS A 42 -16.75 -11.17 -30.41
CA CYS A 42 -16.55 -9.71 -30.36
C CYS A 42 -17.61 -8.93 -31.14
N ALA A 43 -18.07 -9.41 -32.30
CA ALA A 43 -19.09 -8.75 -33.14
C ALA A 43 -20.36 -8.42 -32.35
N THR A 44 -20.84 -9.35 -31.53
CA THR A 44 -22.10 -9.27 -30.79
C THR A 44 -21.89 -9.22 -29.25
N CYS A 45 -20.66 -8.97 -28.80
CA CYS A 45 -20.35 -8.99 -27.39
C CYS A 45 -21.02 -7.83 -26.63
N ASP A 46 -21.91 -8.17 -25.70
CA ASP A 46 -22.56 -7.27 -24.76
C ASP A 46 -21.68 -6.91 -23.54
N GLU A 47 -20.57 -7.63 -23.39
CA GLU A 47 -19.55 -7.36 -22.36
C GLU A 47 -18.35 -6.55 -22.92
N HIS A 48 -18.53 -5.87 -24.05
CA HIS A 48 -17.51 -4.98 -24.58
C HIS A 48 -17.25 -3.85 -23.59
N ALA A 49 -16.02 -3.78 -23.08
CA ALA A 49 -15.56 -2.77 -22.14
C ALA A 49 -14.44 -1.95 -22.79
N PRO A 50 -14.77 -0.82 -23.46
CA PRO A 50 -13.78 -0.04 -24.20
C PRO A 50 -12.77 0.60 -23.27
N VAL A 51 -11.48 0.60 -23.66
CA VAL A 51 -10.40 1.34 -23.04
C VAL A 51 -10.24 2.67 -23.74
N ARG A 52 -10.45 3.77 -23.03
CA ARG A 52 -10.30 5.15 -23.57
C ARG A 52 -8.98 5.77 -23.18
N HIS A 53 -8.44 5.37 -22.01
CA HIS A 53 -7.20 5.89 -21.48
C HIS A 53 -6.31 4.73 -21.00
N ARG A 54 -5.03 4.79 -21.30
CA ARG A 54 -4.02 3.85 -20.78
C ARG A 54 -3.18 4.60 -19.76
N VAL A 55 -3.34 4.27 -18.49
CA VAL A 55 -2.65 4.92 -17.38
C VAL A 55 -1.59 3.98 -16.80
N LEU A 56 -0.35 4.44 -16.75
CA LEU A 56 0.73 3.75 -16.03
C LEU A 56 0.97 4.44 -14.70
N VAL A 57 0.94 3.68 -13.61
CA VAL A 57 1.36 4.13 -12.28
C VAL A 57 2.71 3.49 -11.95
N VAL A 58 3.73 4.29 -11.69
CA VAL A 58 5.08 3.83 -11.32
C VAL A 58 5.28 4.09 -9.82
N LYS A 59 5.06 3.06 -9.00
CA LYS A 59 5.26 3.10 -7.54
C LYS A 59 5.92 1.81 -7.09
N LEU A 60 7.23 1.87 -6.76
CA LEU A 60 8.07 0.68 -6.62
C LEU A 60 8.13 0.13 -5.20
N ALA A 61 8.33 1.01 -4.19
CA ALA A 61 8.57 0.66 -2.79
C ALA A 61 8.28 1.88 -1.88
N ALA A 62 8.31 1.78 -0.53
CA ALA A 62 8.23 0.53 0.21
C ALA A 62 6.83 -0.08 0.10
N THR A 63 6.66 -1.35 0.49
CA THR A 63 5.38 -2.07 0.36
C THR A 63 4.21 -1.32 1.00
N GLY A 64 4.41 -0.72 2.17
CA GLY A 64 3.40 0.13 2.82
C GLY A 64 3.06 1.37 1.99
N ASP A 65 4.06 1.98 1.36
CA ASP A 65 3.87 3.14 0.47
C ASP A 65 3.14 2.76 -0.82
N VAL A 66 3.42 1.58 -1.36
CA VAL A 66 2.68 1.03 -2.51
C VAL A 66 1.21 0.86 -2.13
N LEU A 67 0.93 0.24 -0.97
CA LEU A 67 -0.43 0.03 -0.50
C LEU A 67 -1.18 1.36 -0.29
N ARG A 68 -0.61 2.32 0.45
CA ARG A 68 -1.29 3.61 0.69
C ARG A 68 -1.50 4.42 -0.59
N THR A 69 -0.68 4.19 -1.63
CA THR A 69 -0.86 4.84 -2.94
C THR A 69 -2.05 4.28 -3.71
N THR A 70 -2.57 3.09 -3.40
CA THR A 70 -3.82 2.57 -4.00
C THR A 70 -5.04 3.44 -3.68
N ALA A 71 -4.96 4.30 -2.66
CA ALA A 71 -5.97 5.29 -2.30
C ALA A 71 -6.30 6.28 -3.44
N PHE A 72 -5.39 6.44 -4.40
CA PHE A 72 -5.57 7.34 -5.56
C PHE A 72 -6.33 6.68 -6.73
N LEU A 73 -6.50 5.36 -6.74
CA LEU A 73 -7.16 4.65 -7.83
C LEU A 73 -8.56 5.19 -8.15
N PRO A 74 -9.44 5.48 -7.16
CA PRO A 74 -10.75 6.07 -7.45
C PRO A 74 -10.64 7.44 -8.15
N ALA A 75 -9.72 8.31 -7.71
CA ALA A 75 -9.49 9.61 -8.35
C ALA A 75 -8.91 9.47 -9.77
N ILE A 76 -8.04 8.48 -10.00
CA ILE A 76 -7.51 8.15 -11.33
C ILE A 76 -8.65 7.75 -12.27
N HIS A 77 -9.52 6.84 -11.85
CA HIS A 77 -10.66 6.41 -12.67
C HIS A 77 -11.71 7.51 -12.89
N ALA A 78 -11.88 8.42 -11.93
CA ALA A 78 -12.76 9.57 -12.09
C ALA A 78 -12.19 10.58 -13.11
N GLN A 79 -10.87 10.82 -13.07
CA GLN A 79 -10.21 11.77 -13.99
C GLN A 79 -10.03 11.19 -15.40
N TRP A 80 -9.81 9.89 -15.52
CA TRP A 80 -9.69 9.20 -16.81
C TRP A 80 -10.71 8.07 -16.89
N PRO A 81 -11.97 8.38 -17.27
CA PRO A 81 -13.02 7.37 -17.39
C PRO A 81 -12.64 6.26 -18.39
N GLN A 82 -13.01 5.02 -18.06
CA GLN A 82 -12.64 3.84 -18.84
C GLN A 82 -11.11 3.64 -18.96
N ALA A 83 -10.35 4.09 -17.96
CA ALA A 83 -8.92 3.84 -17.92
C ALA A 83 -8.61 2.34 -17.81
N LYS A 84 -7.60 1.89 -18.55
CA LYS A 84 -6.85 0.67 -18.26
C LYS A 84 -5.63 1.07 -17.43
N VAL A 85 -5.63 0.68 -16.16
CA VAL A 85 -4.56 0.99 -15.21
C VAL A 85 -3.54 -0.14 -15.20
N THR A 86 -2.31 0.17 -15.59
CA THR A 86 -1.14 -0.69 -15.44
C THR A 86 -0.32 -0.15 -14.28
N TRP A 87 0.03 -1.01 -13.32
CA TRP A 87 0.84 -0.63 -12.17
C TRP A 87 2.21 -1.28 -12.23
N LEU A 88 3.27 -0.48 -12.18
CA LEU A 88 4.65 -0.95 -12.11
C LEU A 88 5.15 -0.85 -10.67
N THR A 89 5.61 -1.99 -10.14
CA THR A 89 6.10 -2.10 -8.76
C THR A 89 7.23 -3.13 -8.65
N ARG A 90 7.80 -3.29 -7.45
CA ARG A 90 8.70 -4.42 -7.16
C ARG A 90 7.90 -5.71 -6.96
N ARG A 91 8.50 -6.86 -7.26
CA ARG A 91 7.86 -8.17 -7.08
C ARG A 91 7.34 -8.37 -5.65
N SER A 92 8.09 -7.87 -4.65
CA SER A 92 7.68 -7.96 -3.24
C SER A 92 6.34 -7.27 -2.94
N ALA A 93 5.92 -6.28 -3.73
CA ALA A 93 4.67 -5.57 -3.53
C ALA A 93 3.55 -6.00 -4.50
N ALA A 94 3.86 -6.85 -5.49
CA ALA A 94 2.89 -7.23 -6.53
C ALA A 94 1.62 -7.89 -5.97
N GLY A 95 1.74 -8.74 -4.93
CA GLY A 95 0.60 -9.40 -4.30
C GLY A 95 -0.37 -8.47 -3.56
N LEU A 96 -0.04 -7.18 -3.38
CA LEU A 96 -0.98 -6.18 -2.85
C LEU A 96 -2.16 -5.91 -3.79
N PHE A 97 -2.01 -6.23 -5.07
CA PHE A 97 -3.01 -5.97 -6.10
C PHE A 97 -3.92 -7.16 -6.40
N ASP A 98 -3.69 -8.30 -5.74
CA ASP A 98 -4.54 -9.48 -5.91
C ASP A 98 -5.98 -9.13 -5.54
N GLY A 99 -6.89 -9.36 -6.50
CA GLY A 99 -8.31 -9.02 -6.32
C GLY A 99 -8.66 -7.53 -6.40
N ASN A 100 -7.72 -6.63 -6.66
CA ASN A 100 -8.01 -5.20 -6.83
C ASN A 100 -8.59 -4.93 -8.24
N ALA A 101 -9.89 -4.73 -8.33
CA ALA A 101 -10.60 -4.52 -9.59
C ALA A 101 -10.27 -3.19 -10.30
N LEU A 102 -9.57 -2.26 -9.63
CA LEU A 102 -9.18 -0.96 -10.20
C LEU A 102 -7.79 -0.99 -10.85
N VAL A 103 -7.08 -2.13 -10.79
CA VAL A 103 -5.81 -2.34 -11.47
C VAL A 103 -5.96 -3.48 -12.47
N ASP A 104 -5.75 -3.20 -13.74
CA ASP A 104 -5.93 -4.19 -14.81
C ASP A 104 -4.71 -5.08 -15.00
N GLU A 105 -3.53 -4.54 -14.71
CA GLU A 105 -2.27 -5.23 -14.94
C GLU A 105 -1.19 -4.75 -13.98
N VAL A 106 -0.41 -5.69 -13.46
CA VAL A 106 0.75 -5.39 -12.62
C VAL A 106 2.02 -5.83 -13.35
N LEU A 107 2.94 -4.90 -13.52
CA LEU A 107 4.30 -5.14 -14.02
C LEU A 107 5.27 -5.13 -12.84
N THR A 108 6.31 -5.94 -12.92
CA THR A 108 7.37 -5.93 -11.92
C THR A 108 8.71 -5.53 -12.51
N THR A 109 9.54 -4.85 -11.73
CA THR A 109 10.84 -4.33 -12.21
C THR A 109 11.82 -5.42 -12.60
N ASP A 110 11.67 -6.63 -12.08
CA ASP A 110 12.51 -7.79 -12.32
C ASP A 110 12.02 -8.70 -13.46
N ASP A 111 10.87 -8.40 -14.06
CA ASP A 111 10.44 -9.08 -15.28
C ASP A 111 11.26 -8.58 -16.47
N ALA A 112 11.93 -9.51 -17.14
CA ALA A 112 12.85 -9.22 -18.25
C ALA A 112 12.24 -8.40 -19.40
N VAL A 113 10.92 -8.47 -19.59
CA VAL A 113 10.23 -7.75 -20.67
C VAL A 113 9.68 -6.39 -20.25
N THR A 114 9.69 -6.06 -18.95
CA THR A 114 9.08 -4.82 -18.44
C THR A 114 9.70 -3.58 -19.11
N ALA A 115 11.02 -3.47 -19.19
CA ALA A 115 11.69 -2.33 -19.80
C ALA A 115 11.34 -2.19 -21.30
N ALA A 116 11.30 -3.31 -22.03
CA ALA A 116 10.89 -3.31 -23.44
C ALA A 116 9.42 -2.89 -23.60
N ARG A 117 8.53 -3.32 -22.73
CA ARG A 117 7.12 -2.92 -22.73
C ARG A 117 6.96 -1.42 -22.47
N LEU A 118 7.65 -0.86 -21.49
CA LEU A 118 7.63 0.59 -21.22
C LEU A 118 8.07 1.42 -22.44
N ALA A 119 9.07 0.94 -23.18
CA ALA A 119 9.60 1.63 -24.37
C ALA A 119 8.72 1.45 -25.62
N THR A 120 7.88 0.42 -25.71
CA THR A 120 7.11 0.07 -26.91
C THR A 120 5.62 0.31 -26.78
N GLU A 121 5.04 0.05 -25.61
CA GLU A 121 3.61 0.30 -25.36
C GLU A 121 3.36 1.80 -25.13
N ALA A 122 2.28 2.33 -25.71
CA ALA A 122 1.90 3.71 -25.53
C ALA A 122 0.94 3.86 -24.35
N PHE A 123 1.23 4.83 -23.47
CA PHE A 123 0.36 5.26 -22.38
C PHE A 123 -0.12 6.70 -22.65
N ASP A 124 -1.38 6.97 -22.32
CA ASP A 124 -1.89 8.35 -22.37
C ASP A 124 -1.31 9.16 -21.20
N VAL A 125 -1.22 8.53 -20.02
CA VAL A 125 -0.71 9.17 -18.80
C VAL A 125 0.25 8.25 -18.07
N VAL A 126 1.38 8.81 -17.59
CA VAL A 126 2.34 8.17 -16.69
C VAL A 126 2.36 8.95 -15.38
N LEU A 127 2.01 8.29 -14.28
CA LEU A 127 1.97 8.81 -12.93
C LEU A 127 3.13 8.23 -12.12
N CYS A 128 4.08 9.07 -11.67
CA CYS A 128 5.21 8.66 -10.85
C CYS A 128 5.25 9.49 -9.57
N PRO A 129 4.65 9.03 -8.44
CA PRO A 129 4.65 9.78 -7.19
C PRO A 129 5.99 9.72 -6.44
N ASP A 130 6.94 8.90 -6.89
CA ASP A 130 8.22 8.69 -6.22
C ASP A 130 9.34 9.56 -6.79
N ALA A 131 10.01 10.31 -5.92
CA ALA A 131 11.28 10.97 -6.24
C ALA A 131 12.48 9.99 -6.19
N ASP A 132 12.22 8.68 -6.26
CA ASP A 132 13.23 7.63 -6.32
C ASP A 132 13.91 7.59 -7.69
N PRO A 133 15.26 7.47 -7.77
CA PRO A 133 15.95 7.47 -9.04
C PRO A 133 15.55 6.36 -10.01
N GLU A 134 15.24 5.16 -9.51
CA GLU A 134 14.81 4.03 -10.33
C GLU A 134 13.41 4.27 -10.89
N ALA A 135 12.47 4.69 -10.01
CA ALA A 135 11.10 5.01 -10.42
C ALA A 135 11.07 6.12 -11.49
N ALA A 136 11.87 7.18 -11.28
CA ALA A 136 11.94 8.29 -12.22
C ALA A 136 12.53 7.88 -13.59
N VAL A 137 13.54 6.98 -13.61
CA VAL A 137 14.07 6.41 -14.88
C VAL A 137 12.98 5.65 -15.61
N LEU A 138 12.26 4.75 -14.93
CA LEU A 138 11.22 3.94 -15.54
C LEU A 138 10.05 4.80 -16.05
N ALA A 139 9.68 5.84 -15.31
CA ALA A 139 8.68 6.81 -15.75
C ALA A 139 9.15 7.64 -16.98
N THR A 140 10.44 7.95 -17.06
CA THR A 140 11.02 8.65 -18.21
C THR A 140 11.04 7.74 -19.44
N MET A 141 11.42 6.46 -19.26
CA MET A 141 11.48 5.46 -20.31
C MET A 141 10.11 5.15 -20.90
N ALA A 142 9.07 5.17 -20.06
CA ALA A 142 7.70 4.84 -20.49
C ALA A 142 7.24 5.81 -21.60
N LYS A 143 6.66 5.21 -22.67
CA LYS A 143 6.17 5.96 -23.82
C LYS A 143 4.81 6.62 -23.51
N GLY A 144 4.85 7.70 -22.70
CA GLY A 144 3.66 8.44 -22.26
C GLY A 144 3.46 9.76 -23.02
N ARG A 145 2.19 10.13 -23.25
CA ARG A 145 1.81 11.44 -23.83
C ARG A 145 1.86 12.54 -22.77
N GLU A 146 1.38 12.26 -21.58
CA GLU A 146 1.41 13.12 -20.40
C GLU A 146 2.20 12.42 -19.27
N ARG A 147 2.93 13.20 -18.48
CA ARG A 147 3.60 12.68 -17.27
C ARG A 147 3.30 13.60 -16.09
N ARG A 148 3.10 13.02 -14.90
CA ARG A 148 2.92 13.73 -13.64
C ARG A 148 3.78 13.11 -12.56
N GLY A 149 4.23 13.92 -11.61
CA GLY A 149 5.12 13.51 -10.55
C GLY A 149 6.58 13.69 -10.91
N TYR A 150 7.35 12.63 -11.09
CA TYR A 150 8.79 12.71 -11.28
C TYR A 150 9.27 11.99 -12.55
N VAL A 151 10.29 12.58 -13.15
CA VAL A 151 11.07 12.00 -14.25
C VAL A 151 12.56 12.20 -13.98
N ARG A 152 13.41 11.61 -14.79
CA ARG A 152 14.85 11.82 -14.74
C ARG A 152 15.33 12.49 -16.04
N ASP A 153 16.17 13.52 -15.91
CA ASP A 153 16.76 14.19 -17.06
C ASP A 153 18.01 13.45 -17.60
N ALA A 154 18.55 13.95 -18.71
CA ALA A 154 19.74 13.40 -19.35
C ALA A 154 21.03 13.52 -18.50
N ARG A 155 21.03 14.37 -17.47
CA ARG A 155 22.15 14.53 -16.52
C ARG A 155 22.01 13.61 -15.32
N GLY A 156 20.90 12.87 -15.21
CA GLY A 156 20.59 11.98 -14.10
C GLY A 156 19.92 12.65 -12.93
N ALA A 157 19.49 13.93 -13.04
CA ALA A 157 18.76 14.62 -11.99
C ALA A 157 17.29 14.23 -11.97
N ILE A 158 16.70 14.18 -10.77
CA ILE A 158 15.26 14.04 -10.58
C ILE A 158 14.59 15.37 -10.89
N VAL A 159 13.63 15.35 -11.82
CA VAL A 159 12.88 16.53 -12.25
C VAL A 159 11.44 16.42 -11.77
N PRO A 160 10.99 17.29 -10.86
CA PRO A 160 9.59 17.36 -10.44
C PRO A 160 8.75 18.03 -11.54
N LEU A 161 7.62 17.42 -11.87
CA LEU A 161 6.67 17.94 -12.87
C LEU A 161 5.50 18.64 -12.16
N GLY A 162 5.64 19.93 -11.94
CA GLY A 162 4.65 20.77 -11.30
C GLY A 162 4.92 21.12 -9.84
N PRO A 163 4.14 22.05 -9.28
CA PRO A 163 4.41 22.64 -7.96
C PRO A 163 4.25 21.65 -6.81
N GLY A 164 3.30 20.72 -6.87
CA GLY A 164 3.12 19.68 -5.84
C GLY A 164 4.33 18.74 -5.77
N ALA A 165 4.84 18.29 -6.92
CA ALA A 165 6.03 17.46 -6.99
C ALA A 165 7.29 18.23 -6.52
N GLN A 166 7.42 19.52 -6.87
CA GLN A 166 8.50 20.36 -6.41
C GLN A 166 8.50 20.53 -4.88
N ARG A 167 7.34 20.78 -4.29
CA ARG A 167 7.16 20.90 -2.84
C ARG A 167 7.52 19.61 -2.13
N TRP A 168 7.03 18.47 -2.61
CA TRP A 168 7.31 17.16 -2.02
C TRP A 168 8.79 16.81 -2.10
N LEU A 169 9.45 17.08 -3.24
CA LEU A 169 10.89 16.88 -3.40
C LEU A 169 11.69 17.76 -2.40
N ALA A 170 11.36 19.05 -2.30
CA ALA A 170 12.01 19.97 -1.38
C ALA A 170 11.88 19.48 0.08
N MET A 171 10.70 19.00 0.48
CA MET A 171 10.47 18.41 1.79
C MET A 171 11.31 17.13 1.99
N GLY A 172 11.46 16.30 0.98
CA GLY A 172 12.32 15.11 1.02
C GLY A 172 13.80 15.41 1.22
N LEU A 173 14.26 16.59 0.76
CA LEU A 173 15.65 17.04 0.83
C LEU A 173 15.95 17.96 2.04
N SER A 174 14.96 18.27 2.87
CA SER A 174 15.09 19.19 4.01
C SER A 174 14.44 18.63 5.26
N ASP A 175 15.25 18.26 6.26
CA ASP A 175 14.75 17.78 7.55
C ASP A 175 13.87 18.83 8.26
N ALA A 176 14.19 20.12 8.11
CA ALA A 176 13.40 21.19 8.70
C ALA A 176 12.00 21.24 8.10
N GLN A 177 11.87 21.17 6.76
CA GLN A 177 10.58 21.14 6.08
C GLN A 177 9.79 19.86 6.39
N LYS A 178 10.48 18.71 6.47
CA LYS A 178 9.88 17.43 6.81
C LYS A 178 9.31 17.43 8.24
N LYS A 179 10.04 17.98 9.21
CA LYS A 179 9.58 18.11 10.61
C LYS A 179 8.42 19.10 10.75
N ALA A 180 8.41 20.17 9.95
CA ALA A 180 7.35 21.16 9.94
C ALA A 180 6.08 20.70 9.20
N ASN A 181 6.11 19.56 8.51
CA ASN A 181 4.96 19.08 7.76
C ASN A 181 3.80 18.68 8.69
N ALA A 182 2.61 19.21 8.39
CA ALA A 182 1.35 18.87 9.07
C ALA A 182 0.34 18.15 8.16
N GLU A 183 0.70 17.90 6.90
CA GLU A 183 -0.20 17.29 5.90
C GLU A 183 0.04 15.79 5.77
N THR A 184 -1.03 15.09 5.42
CA THR A 184 -0.97 13.65 5.18
C THR A 184 -0.29 13.34 3.83
N TYR A 185 0.28 12.14 3.72
CA TYR A 185 0.81 11.62 2.45
C TYR A 185 -0.23 11.71 1.32
N GLN A 186 -1.48 11.38 1.62
CA GLN A 186 -2.56 11.43 0.65
C GLN A 186 -2.77 12.82 0.08
N ALA A 187 -2.77 13.85 0.94
CA ALA A 187 -2.90 15.24 0.49
C ALA A 187 -1.70 15.67 -0.38
N LEU A 188 -0.48 15.39 0.11
CA LEU A 188 0.76 15.76 -0.58
C LEU A 188 0.91 15.07 -1.93
N VAL A 189 0.64 13.76 -2.01
CA VAL A 189 0.78 13.00 -3.26
C VAL A 189 -0.36 13.28 -4.23
N ALA A 190 -1.56 13.64 -3.76
CA ALA A 190 -2.60 14.16 -4.65
C ALA A 190 -2.10 15.37 -5.44
N ASP A 191 -1.44 16.31 -4.76
CA ASP A 191 -0.84 17.48 -5.41
C ASP A 191 0.30 17.10 -6.36
N VAL A 192 1.15 16.12 -5.99
CA VAL A 192 2.21 15.57 -6.86
C VAL A 192 1.65 15.04 -8.17
N LEU A 193 0.53 14.33 -8.10
CA LEU A 193 -0.12 13.70 -9.25
C LEU A 193 -1.13 14.63 -9.96
N GLY A 194 -1.39 15.82 -9.41
CA GLY A 194 -2.42 16.74 -9.92
C GLY A 194 -3.82 16.12 -9.89
N LEU A 195 -4.10 15.33 -8.85
CA LEU A 195 -5.41 14.72 -8.61
C LEU A 195 -6.20 15.53 -7.57
N PRO A 196 -7.52 15.59 -7.67
CA PRO A 196 -8.34 16.25 -6.66
C PRO A 196 -8.22 15.53 -5.31
N ARG A 197 -7.91 16.28 -4.23
CA ARG A 197 -7.72 15.72 -2.88
C ARG A 197 -8.99 15.04 -2.35
N ASP A 198 -10.15 15.57 -2.67
CA ASP A 198 -11.46 15.00 -2.31
C ASP A 198 -11.83 13.73 -3.09
N GLY A 199 -11.09 13.41 -4.14
CA GLY A 199 -11.18 12.14 -4.87
C GLY A 199 -10.41 10.99 -4.25
N VAL A 200 -9.51 11.27 -3.29
CA VAL A 200 -8.70 10.25 -2.62
C VAL A 200 -9.53 9.52 -1.57
N ARG A 201 -9.37 8.21 -1.47
CA ARG A 201 -10.12 7.33 -0.55
C ARG A 201 -9.17 6.55 0.36
N GLU A 202 -9.70 5.57 1.10
CA GLU A 202 -8.86 4.63 1.83
C GLU A 202 -8.04 3.75 0.86
N PRO A 203 -6.88 3.24 1.30
CA PRO A 203 -6.12 2.23 0.57
C PRO A 203 -6.98 0.99 0.25
N ILE A 204 -6.64 0.30 -0.82
CA ILE A 204 -7.40 -0.86 -1.28
C ILE A 204 -6.53 -2.11 -1.18
N LEU A 205 -6.95 -3.05 -0.34
CA LEU A 205 -6.38 -4.39 -0.23
C LEU A 205 -7.52 -5.40 -0.05
N VAL A 206 -7.60 -6.36 -0.95
CA VAL A 206 -8.72 -7.31 -1.02
C VAL A 206 -8.21 -8.71 -0.67
N PRO A 207 -8.59 -9.30 0.48
CA PRO A 207 -8.33 -10.70 0.75
C PRO A 207 -9.01 -11.59 -0.30
N SER A 208 -8.34 -12.67 -0.72
CA SER A 208 -9.00 -13.68 -1.52
C SER A 208 -10.14 -14.35 -0.71
N ARG A 209 -11.16 -14.87 -1.39
CA ARG A 209 -12.22 -15.63 -0.72
C ARG A 209 -11.63 -16.78 0.11
N ARG A 210 -10.62 -17.47 -0.44
CA ARG A 210 -9.93 -18.56 0.27
C ARG A 210 -9.26 -18.05 1.55
N ASP A 211 -8.47 -16.98 1.48
CA ASP A 211 -7.81 -16.40 2.67
C ASP A 211 -8.85 -15.99 3.73
N ALA A 212 -9.92 -15.33 3.30
CA ALA A 212 -10.99 -14.88 4.20
C ALA A 212 -11.70 -16.06 4.89
N ASP A 213 -12.02 -17.13 4.16
CA ASP A 213 -12.71 -18.30 4.71
C ASP A 213 -11.80 -19.11 5.65
N GLU A 214 -10.54 -19.35 5.27
CA GLU A 214 -9.55 -20.02 6.11
C GLU A 214 -9.29 -19.28 7.42
N VAL A 215 -9.04 -17.94 7.33
CA VAL A 215 -8.78 -17.12 8.52
C VAL A 215 -10.01 -17.03 9.41
N ARG A 216 -11.22 -16.95 8.83
CA ARG A 216 -12.48 -16.97 9.61
C ARG A 216 -12.60 -18.24 10.46
N ALA A 217 -12.29 -19.40 9.87
CA ALA A 217 -12.33 -20.66 10.58
C ALA A 217 -11.28 -20.70 11.72
N LEU A 218 -10.06 -20.22 11.47
CA LEU A 218 -8.99 -20.14 12.47
C LEU A 218 -9.36 -19.16 13.60
N ALA A 219 -9.85 -17.98 13.27
CA ALA A 219 -10.23 -16.95 14.24
C ALA A 219 -11.39 -17.42 15.13
N ALA A 220 -12.35 -18.17 14.57
CA ALA A 220 -13.46 -18.75 15.33
C ALA A 220 -13.01 -19.85 16.29
N ALA A 221 -11.91 -20.52 16.00
CA ALA A 221 -11.33 -21.56 16.86
C ALA A 221 -10.45 -21.00 17.99
N LEU A 222 -10.14 -19.69 17.99
CA LEU A 222 -9.36 -19.07 19.08
C LEU A 222 -10.18 -19.06 20.39
N PRO A 223 -9.61 -19.55 21.50
CA PRO A 223 -10.32 -19.61 22.77
C PRO A 223 -10.59 -18.21 23.35
N GLY A 224 -11.63 -18.13 24.20
CA GLY A 224 -12.05 -16.90 24.88
C GLY A 224 -13.04 -16.06 24.07
N SER A 225 -13.72 -15.13 24.74
CA SER A 225 -14.82 -14.32 24.20
C SER A 225 -14.54 -12.82 24.14
N GLY A 226 -13.43 -12.33 24.70
CA GLY A 226 -13.08 -10.90 24.68
C GLY A 226 -12.72 -10.39 23.29
N PRO A 227 -12.73 -9.06 23.08
CA PRO A 227 -12.30 -8.45 21.83
C PRO A 227 -10.87 -8.89 21.45
N LEU A 228 -10.64 -9.19 20.17
CA LEU A 228 -9.33 -9.55 19.65
C LEU A 228 -8.60 -8.28 19.22
N VAL A 229 -7.44 -8.01 19.80
CA VAL A 229 -6.57 -6.87 19.46
C VAL A 229 -5.33 -7.39 18.74
N GLY A 230 -5.08 -6.90 17.53
CA GLY A 230 -3.85 -7.22 16.81
C GLY A 230 -2.67 -6.42 17.36
N LEU A 231 -1.58 -7.07 17.72
CA LEU A 231 -0.30 -6.43 18.03
C LEU A 231 0.70 -6.75 16.92
N ASN A 232 0.98 -5.78 16.07
CA ASN A 232 2.04 -5.91 15.08
C ASN A 232 3.39 -5.64 15.74
N THR A 233 4.21 -6.67 15.83
CA THR A 233 5.44 -6.67 16.66
C THR A 233 6.66 -6.11 15.95
N GLY A 234 6.59 -5.89 14.62
CA GLY A 234 7.70 -5.43 13.80
C GLY A 234 7.39 -4.17 12.97
N ALA A 235 8.40 -3.68 12.29
CA ALA A 235 8.30 -2.52 11.39
C ALA A 235 9.15 -2.66 10.11
N GLY A 236 9.58 -3.89 9.78
CA GLY A 236 10.56 -4.18 8.74
C GLY A 236 11.99 -3.82 9.17
N GLY A 237 12.98 -4.55 8.66
CA GLY A 237 14.38 -4.49 9.15
C GLY A 237 15.13 -3.17 8.90
N ARG A 238 14.59 -2.27 8.06
CA ARG A 238 15.27 -0.99 7.72
C ARG A 238 15.40 -0.02 8.90
N TRP A 239 14.46 -0.03 9.86
CA TRP A 239 14.36 0.96 10.92
C TRP A 239 14.12 0.29 12.28
N ALA A 240 15.19 -0.21 12.91
CA ALA A 240 15.10 -0.93 14.18
C ALA A 240 14.36 -0.12 15.27
N TYR A 241 14.57 1.19 15.32
CA TYR A 241 13.94 2.07 16.31
C TYR A 241 12.50 2.52 15.98
N LYS A 242 11.89 1.99 14.94
CA LYS A 242 10.45 2.04 14.76
C LYS A 242 9.70 0.98 15.59
N VAL A 243 10.40 -0.09 15.96
CA VAL A 243 9.81 -1.21 16.71
C VAL A 243 9.67 -0.83 18.18
N TRP A 244 8.48 -1.07 18.72
CA TRP A 244 8.25 -0.94 20.15
C TRP A 244 9.09 -1.93 20.94
N THR A 245 9.60 -1.54 22.13
CA THR A 245 10.54 -2.40 22.88
C THR A 245 9.89 -3.74 23.23
N ARG A 246 10.68 -4.82 23.25
CA ARG A 246 10.22 -6.16 23.63
C ARG A 246 9.61 -6.18 25.03
N GLU A 247 10.22 -5.44 25.97
CA GLU A 247 9.72 -5.29 27.33
C GLU A 247 8.33 -4.66 27.35
N HIS A 248 8.12 -3.60 26.59
CA HIS A 248 6.81 -2.94 26.49
C HIS A 248 5.77 -3.83 25.79
N GLN A 249 6.16 -4.58 24.76
CA GLN A 249 5.29 -5.58 24.15
C GLN A 249 4.82 -6.61 25.17
N ARG A 250 5.72 -7.21 25.96
CA ARG A 250 5.37 -8.15 27.04
C ARG A 250 4.45 -7.51 28.09
N THR A 251 4.77 -6.30 28.52
CA THR A 251 3.94 -5.57 29.50
C THR A 251 2.55 -5.29 28.95
N PHE A 252 2.44 -4.88 27.67
CA PHE A 252 1.16 -4.68 27.01
C PHE A 252 0.34 -5.97 26.94
N LEU A 253 0.95 -7.10 26.58
CA LEU A 253 0.26 -8.41 26.55
C LEU A 253 -0.39 -8.72 27.89
N ARG A 254 0.38 -8.52 29.00
CA ARG A 254 -0.12 -8.73 30.35
C ARG A 254 -1.30 -7.78 30.66
N LEU A 255 -1.13 -6.49 30.47
CA LEU A 255 -2.15 -5.48 30.77
C LEU A 255 -3.43 -5.68 29.93
N ALA A 256 -3.28 -5.96 28.63
CA ALA A 256 -4.40 -6.19 27.74
C ALA A 256 -5.21 -7.44 28.13
N THR A 257 -4.52 -8.53 28.45
CA THR A 257 -5.18 -9.78 28.85
C THR A 257 -5.80 -9.69 30.26
N ASP A 258 -5.18 -8.96 31.19
CA ASP A 258 -5.77 -8.66 32.50
C ASP A 258 -7.05 -7.78 32.36
N ALA A 259 -7.13 -6.96 31.31
CA ALA A 259 -8.31 -6.19 30.95
C ALA A 259 -9.36 -6.99 30.17
N GLY A 260 -9.23 -8.31 30.03
CA GLY A 260 -10.19 -9.18 29.34
C GLY A 260 -10.08 -9.18 27.81
N LEU A 261 -9.00 -8.62 27.23
CA LEU A 261 -8.75 -8.65 25.79
C LEU A 261 -8.03 -9.94 25.40
N ARG A 262 -8.26 -10.39 24.18
CA ARG A 262 -7.42 -11.39 23.49
C ARG A 262 -6.42 -10.66 22.61
N VAL A 263 -5.19 -11.14 22.49
CA VAL A 263 -4.16 -10.51 21.67
C VAL A 263 -3.72 -11.45 20.57
N LEU A 264 -3.70 -10.96 19.33
CA LEU A 264 -3.18 -11.64 18.15
C LEU A 264 -1.85 -11.00 17.74
N LEU A 265 -0.77 -11.75 17.79
CA LEU A 265 0.52 -11.32 17.29
C LEU A 265 0.50 -11.29 15.76
N LEU A 266 0.89 -10.17 15.19
CA LEU A 266 0.99 -9.90 13.77
C LEU A 266 2.42 -9.56 13.42
N GLY A 267 2.91 -10.07 12.28
CA GLY A 267 4.28 -9.81 11.81
C GLY A 267 4.58 -10.53 10.52
N GLY A 268 5.79 -10.35 10.02
CA GLY A 268 6.37 -11.06 8.89
C GLY A 268 7.42 -12.08 9.33
N PRO A 269 8.18 -12.66 8.39
CA PRO A 269 9.21 -13.67 8.70
C PRO A 269 10.27 -13.19 9.69
N GLU A 270 10.59 -11.89 9.69
CA GLU A 270 11.59 -11.29 10.59
C GLU A 270 11.14 -11.29 12.06
N GLU A 271 9.84 -11.38 12.32
CA GLU A 271 9.25 -11.34 13.67
C GLU A 271 9.03 -12.73 14.29
N ALA A 272 9.41 -13.83 13.61
CA ALA A 272 9.16 -15.21 14.06
C ALA A 272 9.75 -15.50 15.47
N GLU A 273 11.00 -15.11 15.70
CA GLU A 273 11.65 -15.27 17.02
C GLU A 273 10.96 -14.41 18.09
N THR A 274 10.54 -13.18 17.73
CA THR A 274 9.79 -12.30 18.62
C THR A 274 8.48 -12.93 19.06
N HIS A 275 7.74 -13.54 18.12
CA HIS A 275 6.46 -14.20 18.41
C HIS A 275 6.66 -15.41 19.34
N GLN A 276 7.67 -16.24 19.07
CA GLN A 276 7.99 -17.39 19.95
C GLN A 276 8.28 -16.95 21.37
N ASP A 277 9.11 -15.92 21.54
CA ASP A 277 9.46 -15.37 22.85
C ASP A 277 8.25 -14.76 23.58
N LEU A 278 7.41 -13.99 22.90
CA LEU A 278 6.20 -13.40 23.48
C LEU A 278 5.17 -14.46 23.88
N LEU A 279 4.99 -15.51 23.07
CA LEU A 279 4.12 -16.65 23.39
C LEU A 279 4.62 -17.44 24.59
N ALA A 280 5.93 -17.77 24.63
CA ALA A 280 6.54 -18.46 25.76
C ALA A 280 6.39 -17.67 27.07
N GLY A 281 6.55 -16.35 27.01
CA GLY A 281 6.39 -15.44 28.14
C GLY A 281 4.93 -15.12 28.51
N SER A 282 3.94 -15.61 27.76
CA SER A 282 2.54 -15.27 27.99
C SER A 282 1.90 -15.97 29.20
N GLY A 283 2.49 -17.08 29.67
CA GLY A 283 2.02 -17.79 30.85
C GLY A 283 0.58 -18.37 30.71
N GLY A 284 0.18 -18.79 29.53
CA GLY A 284 -1.15 -19.33 29.25
C GLY A 284 -2.27 -18.28 29.06
N ARG A 285 -1.91 -17.01 29.00
CA ARG A 285 -2.82 -15.90 28.67
C ARG A 285 -3.38 -16.03 27.25
N PRO A 286 -4.53 -15.43 26.92
CA PRO A 286 -5.14 -15.49 25.59
C PRO A 286 -4.37 -14.64 24.57
N VAL A 287 -3.14 -15.10 24.27
CA VAL A 287 -2.23 -14.55 23.25
C VAL A 287 -2.05 -15.59 22.16
N PHE A 288 -2.23 -15.19 20.91
CA PHE A 288 -2.24 -16.09 19.75
C PHE A 288 -1.28 -15.55 18.68
N ASP A 289 -0.86 -16.41 17.76
CA ASP A 289 -0.02 -16.04 16.63
C ASP A 289 -0.78 -16.23 15.32
N ALA A 290 -0.81 -15.17 14.51
CA ALA A 290 -1.36 -15.21 13.14
C ALA A 290 -0.47 -16.00 12.16
N GLY A 291 0.75 -16.33 12.57
CA GLY A 291 1.81 -16.84 11.71
C GLY A 291 2.58 -15.73 11.00
N ASN A 292 3.81 -16.06 10.57
CA ASN A 292 4.76 -15.09 10.04
C ASN A 292 4.94 -15.12 8.51
N HIS A 293 4.31 -16.09 7.82
CA HIS A 293 4.39 -16.28 6.37
C HIS A 293 3.05 -16.02 5.66
N ASN A 294 2.32 -15.00 6.10
CA ASN A 294 1.05 -14.65 5.51
C ASN A 294 1.25 -13.92 4.18
N SER A 295 0.43 -14.26 3.16
CA SER A 295 0.21 -13.38 2.03
C SER A 295 -0.41 -12.06 2.51
N TYR A 296 -0.33 -10.99 1.70
CA TYR A 296 -0.98 -9.73 2.06
C TYR A 296 -2.50 -9.88 2.25
N GLY A 297 -3.14 -10.71 1.42
CA GLY A 297 -4.56 -11.02 1.55
C GLY A 297 -4.88 -11.74 2.86
N ARG A 298 -4.07 -12.74 3.24
CA ARG A 298 -4.23 -13.47 4.51
C ARG A 298 -3.95 -12.58 5.72
N PHE A 299 -2.93 -11.73 5.64
CA PHE A 299 -2.64 -10.73 6.68
C PHE A 299 -3.80 -9.74 6.87
N ALA A 300 -4.38 -9.27 5.76
CA ALA A 300 -5.56 -8.42 5.78
C ALA A 300 -6.79 -9.13 6.37
N ALA A 301 -6.98 -10.42 6.04
CA ALA A 301 -8.06 -11.23 6.61
C ALA A 301 -7.92 -11.38 8.14
N TRP A 302 -6.71 -11.56 8.67
CA TRP A 302 -6.48 -11.55 10.12
C TRP A 302 -6.83 -10.21 10.76
N ILE A 303 -6.45 -9.11 10.12
CA ILE A 303 -6.80 -7.75 10.59
C ILE A 303 -8.31 -7.55 10.60
N ASP A 304 -9.07 -8.15 9.67
CA ASP A 304 -10.54 -8.08 9.67
C ASP A 304 -11.18 -8.64 10.96
N HIS A 305 -10.52 -9.61 11.59
CA HIS A 305 -11.00 -10.20 12.86
C HIS A 305 -10.53 -9.42 14.09
N CYS A 306 -9.63 -8.45 13.95
CA CYS A 306 -9.22 -7.58 15.04
C CYS A 306 -10.24 -6.45 15.26
N ALA A 307 -10.57 -6.16 16.54
CA ALA A 307 -11.37 -5.01 16.93
C ALA A 307 -10.54 -3.70 16.84
N ALA A 308 -9.23 -3.79 17.08
CA ALA A 308 -8.26 -2.71 16.88
C ALA A 308 -6.87 -3.32 16.60
N VAL A 309 -5.97 -2.52 16.02
CA VAL A 309 -4.59 -2.92 15.72
C VAL A 309 -3.62 -1.95 16.39
N VAL A 310 -2.71 -2.46 17.19
CA VAL A 310 -1.56 -1.72 17.72
C VAL A 310 -0.37 -1.97 16.82
N THR A 311 0.25 -0.93 16.31
CA THR A 311 1.39 -1.04 15.38
C THR A 311 2.27 0.20 15.44
N SER A 312 3.52 0.07 15.05
CA SER A 312 4.34 1.22 14.66
C SER A 312 3.97 1.68 13.22
N ASP A 313 4.62 2.74 12.74
CA ASP A 313 4.51 3.18 11.34
C ASP A 313 5.10 2.10 10.40
N SER A 314 4.26 1.17 9.98
CA SER A 314 4.59 -0.03 9.20
C SER A 314 3.51 -0.36 8.18
N LEU A 315 3.69 -1.43 7.41
CA LEU A 315 2.66 -1.94 6.49
C LEU A 315 1.30 -2.16 7.21
N ALA A 316 1.33 -2.61 8.48
CA ALA A 316 0.13 -2.96 9.23
C ALA A 316 -0.84 -1.77 9.42
N VAL A 317 -0.34 -0.53 9.59
CA VAL A 317 -1.23 0.64 9.69
C VAL A 317 -1.99 0.87 8.38
N HIS A 318 -1.34 0.67 7.24
CA HIS A 318 -1.98 0.86 5.93
C HIS A 318 -2.96 -0.28 5.61
N VAL A 319 -2.68 -1.50 6.08
CA VAL A 319 -3.62 -2.62 5.99
C VAL A 319 -4.83 -2.37 6.90
N ALA A 320 -4.63 -1.91 8.13
CA ALA A 320 -5.73 -1.55 9.03
C ALA A 320 -6.62 -0.45 8.40
N ALA A 321 -6.02 0.58 7.79
CA ALA A 321 -6.75 1.61 7.04
C ALA A 321 -7.55 1.01 5.89
N ALA A 322 -6.93 0.14 5.06
CA ALA A 322 -7.59 -0.53 3.94
C ALA A 322 -8.75 -1.43 4.38
N ARG A 323 -8.65 -2.01 5.58
CA ARG A 323 -9.67 -2.87 6.19
C ARG A 323 -10.64 -2.10 7.10
N LYS A 324 -10.51 -0.76 7.16
CA LYS A 324 -11.35 0.15 7.98
C LYS A 324 -11.34 -0.19 9.46
N LYS A 325 -10.20 -0.71 9.96
CA LYS A 325 -10.02 -1.05 11.37
C LYS A 325 -9.34 0.07 12.14
N PRO A 326 -9.74 0.32 13.40
CA PRO A 326 -9.05 1.25 14.27
C PRO A 326 -7.59 0.87 14.45
N ALA A 327 -6.67 1.85 14.34
CA ALA A 327 -5.25 1.64 14.54
C ALA A 327 -4.70 2.56 15.64
N ILE A 328 -3.99 1.98 16.60
CA ILE A 328 -3.18 2.71 17.57
C ILE A 328 -1.74 2.66 17.05
N VAL A 329 -1.23 3.81 16.60
CA VAL A 329 0.04 3.87 15.86
C VAL A 329 1.09 4.58 16.69
N LEU A 330 2.22 3.90 16.90
CA LEU A 330 3.33 4.36 17.71
C LEU A 330 4.36 5.06 16.82
N PHE A 331 4.63 6.34 17.11
CA PHE A 331 5.55 7.16 16.33
C PHE A 331 6.77 7.56 17.15
N GLY A 332 7.87 7.81 16.44
CA GLY A 332 9.10 8.33 17.01
C GLY A 332 9.99 8.85 15.87
N PRO A 333 10.71 7.96 15.14
CA PRO A 333 11.66 8.40 14.12
C PRO A 333 10.99 8.88 12.81
N THR A 334 9.70 8.63 12.60
CA THR A 334 8.97 9.00 11.39
C THR A 334 7.83 9.97 11.66
N SER A 335 7.34 10.65 10.63
CA SER A 335 6.30 11.68 10.73
C SER A 335 4.93 11.08 11.01
N ALA A 336 4.35 11.44 12.15
CA ALA A 336 2.96 11.11 12.46
C ALA A 336 1.96 11.89 11.58
N ALA A 337 2.33 13.07 11.08
CA ALA A 337 1.48 13.87 10.21
C ALA A 337 1.17 13.17 8.89
N GLU A 338 2.17 12.48 8.32
CA GLU A 338 2.02 11.81 7.02
C GLU A 338 1.07 10.62 7.01
N ILE A 339 0.74 10.06 8.18
CA ILE A 339 -0.13 8.89 8.26
C ILE A 339 -1.59 9.31 8.42
N GLU A 340 -2.45 8.87 7.50
CA GLU A 340 -3.88 9.08 7.56
C GLU A 340 -4.58 7.87 8.21
N LEU A 341 -5.38 8.11 9.23
CA LEU A 341 -6.15 7.09 9.94
C LEU A 341 -7.66 7.15 9.62
N TYR A 342 -8.08 8.09 8.79
CA TYR A 342 -9.49 8.23 8.36
C TYR A 342 -10.48 8.33 9.53
N GLY A 343 -10.07 9.00 10.61
CA GLY A 343 -10.88 9.13 11.82
C GLY A 343 -10.97 7.87 12.68
N ARG A 344 -10.27 6.80 12.34
CA ARG A 344 -10.32 5.50 13.03
C ARG A 344 -8.97 5.18 13.67
N GLY A 345 -8.77 5.60 14.91
CA GLY A 345 -7.56 5.29 15.66
C GLY A 345 -6.91 6.48 16.34
N GLU A 346 -5.73 6.26 16.88
CA GLU A 346 -4.95 7.25 17.59
C GLU A 346 -3.46 7.15 17.25
N LYS A 347 -2.80 8.30 17.22
CA LYS A 347 -1.34 8.39 17.02
C LYS A 347 -0.70 8.70 18.36
N LEU A 348 0.15 7.82 18.85
CA LEU A 348 0.89 8.02 20.08
C LEU A 348 2.31 8.46 19.77
N VAL A 349 2.64 9.66 20.20
CA VAL A 349 3.95 10.30 20.00
C VAL A 349 4.50 10.66 21.38
N PRO A 350 5.73 10.24 21.74
CA PRO A 350 6.30 10.59 23.03
C PRO A 350 6.51 12.10 23.16
N ALA A 351 6.15 12.66 24.30
CA ALA A 351 6.34 14.07 24.58
C ALA A 351 7.80 14.41 24.95
N GLY A 352 8.18 15.67 24.80
CA GLY A 352 9.44 16.21 25.32
C GLY A 352 10.69 15.82 24.54
N LEU A 353 10.57 15.28 23.33
CA LEU A 353 11.70 14.98 22.45
C LEU A 353 11.83 15.99 21.32
N ASP A 354 12.99 16.63 21.22
CA ASP A 354 13.39 17.54 20.14
C ASP A 354 13.79 16.82 18.85
N CYS A 355 14.10 15.51 18.97
CA CYS A 355 14.58 14.67 17.87
C CYS A 355 13.50 13.90 17.12
N LEU A 356 12.22 14.07 17.47
CA LEU A 356 11.13 13.38 16.75
C LEU A 356 11.21 13.63 15.26
N CYS A 357 10.71 12.66 14.48
CA CYS A 357 10.73 12.73 13.02
C CYS A 357 12.16 12.86 12.46
N CYS A 358 13.13 12.17 13.09
CA CYS A 358 14.55 12.25 12.73
C CYS A 358 14.94 11.47 11.47
N TYR A 359 14.16 10.45 11.10
CA TYR A 359 14.44 9.54 9.97
C TYR A 359 15.85 8.92 10.02
N LEU A 360 16.40 8.71 11.23
CA LEU A 360 17.70 8.09 11.42
C LEU A 360 17.56 6.57 11.61
N PRO A 361 18.41 5.75 10.94
CA PRO A 361 18.39 4.31 11.09
C PRO A 361 18.95 3.83 12.43
N ARG A 362 19.70 4.68 13.14
CA ARG A 362 20.31 4.43 14.46
C ARG A 362 19.97 5.56 15.42
N CYS A 363 19.94 5.25 16.70
CA CYS A 363 19.66 6.22 17.78
C CYS A 363 20.64 6.00 18.92
N ASP A 364 21.29 7.08 19.36
CA ASP A 364 22.23 7.06 20.48
C ASP A 364 21.59 7.49 21.81
N ARG A 365 20.29 7.82 21.80
CA ARG A 365 19.57 8.22 23.00
C ARG A 365 19.08 7.01 23.80
N ALA A 366 19.24 7.07 25.11
CA ALA A 366 18.71 6.12 26.05
C ALA A 366 17.96 6.86 27.19
N PRO A 367 16.64 6.66 27.35
CA PRO A 367 15.76 5.82 26.51
C PRO A 367 15.49 6.44 25.13
N HIS A 368 15.33 5.60 24.10
CA HIS A 368 14.92 6.06 22.77
C HIS A 368 13.39 6.28 22.70
N CYS A 369 12.92 6.96 21.65
CA CYS A 369 11.51 7.40 21.53
C CYS A 369 10.47 6.29 21.75
N GLN A 370 10.68 5.08 21.21
CA GLN A 370 9.73 3.96 21.40
C GLN A 370 9.69 3.44 22.84
N ALA A 371 10.78 3.57 23.60
CA ALA A 371 10.81 3.20 25.01
C ALA A 371 10.08 4.22 25.91
N LEU A 372 9.72 5.37 25.40
CA LEU A 372 8.95 6.39 26.14
C LEU A 372 7.43 6.24 25.97
N ILE A 373 6.98 5.45 25.00
CA ILE A 373 5.54 5.17 24.80
C ILE A 373 5.13 4.06 25.77
N GLN A 374 4.39 4.42 26.81
CA GLN A 374 4.06 3.51 27.90
C GLN A 374 2.95 2.50 27.51
N PRO A 375 3.06 1.21 27.89
CA PRO A 375 2.05 0.21 27.61
C PRO A 375 0.65 0.53 28.16
N ALA A 376 0.56 1.24 29.29
CA ALA A 376 -0.70 1.67 29.85
C ALA A 376 -1.41 2.71 28.94
N ASP A 377 -0.66 3.63 28.34
CA ASP A 377 -1.22 4.64 27.43
C ASP A 377 -1.73 3.98 26.13
N VAL A 378 -0.99 2.96 25.64
CA VAL A 378 -1.41 2.17 24.48
C VAL A 378 -2.70 1.40 24.80
N LEU A 379 -2.81 0.76 25.96
CA LEU A 379 -4.03 0.07 26.37
C LEU A 379 -5.19 1.04 26.51
N ALA A 380 -4.99 2.20 27.11
CA ALA A 380 -6.02 3.23 27.24
C ALA A 380 -6.51 3.70 25.86
N ALA A 381 -5.62 3.86 24.88
CA ALA A 381 -5.99 4.20 23.50
C ALA A 381 -6.80 3.07 22.85
N VAL A 382 -6.41 1.80 23.02
CA VAL A 382 -7.19 0.63 22.57
C VAL A 382 -8.58 0.68 23.14
N GLN A 383 -8.73 0.84 24.47
CA GLN A 383 -10.03 0.88 25.15
C GLN A 383 -10.92 2.03 24.66
N ARG A 384 -10.34 3.21 24.41
CA ARG A 384 -11.09 4.34 23.81
C ARG A 384 -11.63 4.00 22.42
N GLN A 385 -10.85 3.27 21.59
CA GLN A 385 -11.31 2.87 20.26
C GLN A 385 -12.38 1.78 20.33
N LEU A 386 -12.25 0.81 21.25
CA LEU A 386 -13.27 -0.23 21.47
C LEU A 386 -14.60 0.33 21.98
N ALA A 387 -14.58 1.42 22.75
CA ALA A 387 -15.79 2.09 23.26
C ALA A 387 -16.53 2.91 22.18
N ARG A 388 -15.92 3.16 21.04
CA ARG A 388 -16.51 3.94 19.91
C ARG A 388 -17.19 3.07 18.87
N GLY A 389 -16.89 1.78 18.82
CA GLY A 389 -17.41 0.80 17.85
C GLY A 389 -18.33 -0.20 18.52
#